data_9afa54439ec8e8efa707ce80905e9ff0
#
_entry.id   9afa54439ec8e8efa707ce80905e9ff0
#
_cell.length_a   1.000
_cell.length_b   1.000
_cell.length_c   1.000
_cell.angle_alpha   90.00
_cell.angle_beta   90.00
_cell.angle_gamma   90.00
#
_symmetry.space_group_name_H-M   'P 1'
#
loop_
_entity.id
_entity.type
_entity.pdbx_description
1 polymer ?
#
loop_
_entity_poly.entity_id
_entity_poly.type
_entity_poly.pdbx_seq_one_letter_code
_entity_poly.pdbx_strand_id
1 'polypeptide(L)'
;PPFTLCTGRPQPYVEALMKILDIRYPAICEAGAVVYSLEDNCSRFAPEISQEMILGLHHLRDHIVTEILPAFPGLVYQFGKEAQMSLFTKTPDCFDEVKSQVQAFADTIPGLELEITPSHYYLNIDFKGVTKGAAIQRLLAQLGMGKEETAGVGDTMGDISIREAVGFFACPANAVPGIKEVADYVSPYPDIRGVLDILKRPEIQLV
;
A
#
# COMPACT_ATOMS: atom_id res chain seq x y z
N PRO A 1 0.55 -9.56 21.00
CA PRO A 1 0.71 -10.33 19.75
C PRO A 1 1.86 -9.79 18.90
N PRO A 2 2.50 -10.61 18.09
CA PRO A 2 3.45 -10.16 17.10
C PRO A 2 2.74 -9.31 16.03
N PHE A 3 3.47 -8.39 15.38
CA PHE A 3 2.90 -7.55 14.35
C PHE A 3 3.89 -7.24 13.22
N THR A 4 3.36 -6.85 12.08
CA THR A 4 4.13 -6.36 10.95
C THR A 4 3.47 -5.14 10.30
N LEU A 5 4.13 -4.56 9.30
CA LEU A 5 3.65 -3.41 8.54
C LEU A 5 3.13 -3.84 7.18
N CYS A 6 1.99 -3.27 6.78
CA CYS A 6 1.44 -3.38 5.43
C CYS A 6 1.10 -1.98 4.92
N THR A 7 1.89 -1.45 4.00
CA THR A 7 1.86 -0.03 3.66
C THR A 7 2.17 0.25 2.19
N GLY A 8 1.68 1.39 1.68
CA GLY A 8 2.12 1.94 0.39
C GLY A 8 3.49 2.64 0.43
N ARG A 9 4.17 2.68 1.58
CA ARG A 9 5.48 3.31 1.70
C ARG A 9 6.58 2.44 1.09
N PRO A 10 7.71 3.06 0.64
CA PRO A 10 8.84 2.34 0.07
C PRO A 10 9.59 1.53 1.14
N GLN A 11 10.28 0.48 0.69
CA GLN A 11 11.03 -0.44 1.56
C GLN A 11 12.03 0.26 2.49
N PRO A 12 12.85 1.25 2.08
CA PRO A 12 13.83 1.87 2.99
C PRO A 12 13.17 2.59 4.18
N TYR A 13 11.98 3.16 3.98
CA TYR A 13 11.20 3.76 5.06
C TYR A 13 10.70 2.67 6.04
N VAL A 14 10.23 1.56 5.50
CA VAL A 14 9.70 0.44 6.29
C VAL A 14 10.82 -0.25 7.08
N GLU A 15 11.99 -0.46 6.48
CA GLU A 15 13.17 -1.01 7.16
C GLU A 15 13.55 -0.19 8.39
N ALA A 16 13.57 1.14 8.26
CA ALA A 16 13.88 2.01 9.41
C ALA A 16 12.86 1.85 10.54
N LEU A 17 11.56 1.77 10.22
CA LEU A 17 10.51 1.54 11.21
C LEU A 17 10.61 0.16 11.85
N MET A 18 10.88 -0.88 11.07
CA MET A 18 11.04 -2.25 11.58
C MET A 18 12.17 -2.32 12.62
N LYS A 19 13.30 -1.64 12.35
CA LYS A 19 14.43 -1.57 13.31
C LYS A 19 14.08 -0.78 14.58
N ILE A 20 13.35 0.33 14.45
CA ILE A 20 12.94 1.15 15.60
C ILE A 20 11.92 0.42 16.49
N LEU A 21 10.98 -0.30 15.86
CA LEU A 21 9.86 -0.96 16.53
C LEU A 21 10.14 -2.44 16.86
N ASP A 22 11.33 -2.95 16.55
CA ASP A 22 11.73 -4.35 16.71
C ASP A 22 10.78 -5.35 16.01
N ILE A 23 10.33 -5.01 14.80
CA ILE A 23 9.45 -5.85 13.99
C ILE A 23 10.29 -6.94 13.33
N ARG A 24 9.92 -8.21 13.54
CA ARG A 24 10.66 -9.40 13.07
C ARG A 24 10.00 -10.09 11.89
N TYR A 25 8.69 -10.00 11.75
CA TYR A 25 7.98 -10.56 10.61
C TYR A 25 8.23 -9.74 9.33
N PRO A 26 8.24 -10.38 8.15
CA PRO A 26 8.37 -9.66 6.89
C PRO A 26 7.28 -8.59 6.75
N ALA A 27 7.65 -7.43 6.22
CA ALA A 27 6.74 -6.32 5.99
C ALA A 27 6.31 -6.24 4.53
N ILE A 28 5.08 -5.79 4.32
CA ILE A 28 4.51 -5.56 2.99
C ILE A 28 4.63 -4.07 2.69
N CYS A 29 5.37 -3.75 1.63
CA CYS A 29 5.68 -2.42 1.14
C CYS A 29 4.99 -2.16 -0.20
N GLU A 30 4.94 -0.89 -0.62
CA GLU A 30 4.49 -0.48 -1.95
C GLU A 30 3.15 -1.10 -2.33
N ALA A 31 2.16 -1.01 -1.42
CA ALA A 31 0.80 -1.49 -1.58
C ALA A 31 0.66 -2.99 -1.92
N GLY A 32 1.64 -3.81 -1.58
CA GLY A 32 1.64 -5.26 -1.84
C GLY A 32 2.64 -5.69 -2.91
N ALA A 33 3.25 -4.74 -3.61
CA ALA A 33 4.19 -5.02 -4.69
C ALA A 33 5.56 -5.51 -4.20
N VAL A 34 5.94 -5.17 -2.97
CA VAL A 34 7.24 -5.55 -2.39
C VAL A 34 7.03 -6.16 -1.01
N VAL A 35 7.68 -7.28 -0.73
CA VAL A 35 7.82 -7.86 0.61
C VAL A 35 9.28 -7.74 1.04
N TYR A 36 9.50 -7.15 2.21
CA TYR A 36 10.83 -6.99 2.80
C TYR A 36 10.97 -7.81 4.07
N SER A 37 12.06 -8.58 4.16
CA SER A 37 12.46 -9.31 5.36
C SER A 37 13.71 -8.69 5.97
N LEU A 38 13.62 -8.32 7.26
CA LEU A 38 14.76 -7.78 7.99
C LEU A 38 15.79 -8.88 8.34
N GLU A 39 15.35 -10.14 8.45
CA GLU A 39 16.19 -11.27 8.81
C GLU A 39 17.29 -11.53 7.77
N ASP A 40 16.90 -11.59 6.50
CA ASP A 40 17.83 -11.81 5.38
C ASP A 40 18.20 -10.51 4.63
N ASN A 41 17.68 -9.36 5.10
CA ASN A 41 17.85 -8.04 4.50
C ASN A 41 17.55 -8.04 3.01
N CYS A 42 16.44 -8.65 2.63
CA CYS A 42 16.08 -8.87 1.23
C CYS A 42 14.68 -8.34 0.91
N SER A 43 14.57 -7.63 -0.21
CA SER A 43 13.31 -7.25 -0.84
C SER A 43 12.97 -8.19 -1.98
N ARG A 44 11.71 -8.59 -2.08
CA ARG A 44 11.19 -9.45 -3.14
C ARG A 44 9.95 -8.82 -3.75
N PHE A 45 9.89 -8.76 -5.06
CA PHE A 45 8.66 -8.37 -5.75
C PHE A 45 7.57 -9.43 -5.60
N ALA A 46 6.33 -8.99 -5.67
CA ALA A 46 5.20 -9.90 -5.79
C ALA A 46 5.39 -10.81 -7.02
N PRO A 47 5.06 -12.12 -6.93
CA PRO A 47 5.32 -13.08 -8.01
C PRO A 47 4.63 -12.74 -9.33
N GLU A 48 3.59 -11.93 -9.28
CA GLU A 48 2.84 -11.45 -10.44
C GLU A 48 3.59 -10.36 -11.23
N ILE A 49 4.63 -9.76 -10.64
CA ILE A 49 5.39 -8.66 -11.24
C ILE A 49 6.62 -9.22 -11.96
N SER A 50 6.59 -9.15 -13.29
CA SER A 50 7.73 -9.53 -14.11
C SER A 50 8.76 -8.39 -14.22
N GLN A 51 9.97 -8.74 -14.67
CA GLN A 51 11.00 -7.74 -14.91
C GLN A 51 10.61 -6.78 -16.04
N GLU A 52 9.90 -7.26 -17.05
CA GLU A 52 9.37 -6.43 -18.14
C GLU A 52 8.37 -5.39 -17.62
N MET A 53 7.51 -5.78 -16.66
CA MET A 53 6.57 -4.85 -16.02
C MET A 53 7.32 -3.75 -15.25
N ILE A 54 8.39 -4.09 -14.53
CA ILE A 54 9.23 -3.09 -13.83
C ILE A 54 9.89 -2.13 -14.82
N LEU A 55 10.43 -2.65 -15.93
CA LEU A 55 11.02 -1.80 -16.97
C LEU A 55 9.98 -0.88 -17.61
N GLY A 56 8.77 -1.40 -17.87
CA GLY A 56 7.64 -0.60 -18.35
C GLY A 56 7.25 0.51 -17.36
N LEU A 57 7.20 0.19 -16.06
CA LEU A 57 6.91 1.16 -15.01
C LEU A 57 7.98 2.26 -14.94
N HIS A 58 9.26 1.90 -15.09
CA HIS A 58 10.35 2.88 -15.14
C HIS A 58 10.27 3.78 -16.38
N HIS A 59 9.89 3.23 -17.53
CA HIS A 59 9.67 4.04 -18.75
C HIS A 59 8.52 5.03 -18.54
N LEU A 60 7.41 4.59 -17.95
CA LEU A 60 6.30 5.47 -17.57
C LEU A 60 6.75 6.55 -16.56
N ARG A 61 7.56 6.19 -15.56
CA ARG A 61 8.12 7.15 -14.60
C ARG A 61 8.91 8.25 -15.31
N ASP A 62 9.76 7.87 -16.23
CA ASP A 62 10.60 8.83 -16.95
C ASP A 62 9.73 9.80 -17.77
N HIS A 63 8.68 9.30 -18.45
CA HIS A 63 7.69 10.15 -19.12
C HIS A 63 6.95 11.07 -18.13
N ILE A 64 6.51 10.58 -16.99
CA ILE A 64 5.86 11.40 -15.96
C ILE A 64 6.78 12.55 -15.54
N VAL A 65 8.05 12.24 -15.26
CA VAL A 65 9.01 13.23 -14.76
C VAL A 65 9.37 14.28 -15.83
N THR A 66 9.50 13.88 -17.09
CA THR A 66 9.92 14.79 -18.18
C THR A 66 8.79 15.55 -18.83
N GLU A 67 7.61 14.98 -18.94
CA GLU A 67 6.50 15.56 -19.71
C GLU A 67 5.31 16.00 -18.82
N ILE A 68 4.91 15.16 -17.84
CA ILE A 68 3.71 15.45 -17.05
C ILE A 68 4.01 16.45 -15.92
N LEU A 69 5.02 16.19 -15.07
CA LEU A 69 5.30 17.07 -13.94
C LEU A 69 5.55 18.53 -14.31
N PRO A 70 6.24 18.86 -15.42
CA PRO A 70 6.43 20.27 -15.82
C PRO A 70 5.13 21.00 -16.16
N ALA A 71 4.11 20.26 -16.63
CA ALA A 71 2.81 20.82 -16.98
C ALA A 71 1.89 21.07 -15.76
N PHE A 72 2.20 20.48 -14.61
CA PHE A 72 1.40 20.57 -13.39
C PHE A 72 2.22 21.13 -12.21
N PRO A 73 2.39 22.44 -12.08
CA PRO A 73 3.13 23.06 -10.99
C PRO A 73 2.59 22.65 -9.62
N GLY A 74 3.47 22.14 -8.74
CA GLY A 74 3.10 21.63 -7.41
C GLY A 74 2.77 20.14 -7.35
N LEU A 75 2.73 19.45 -8.51
CA LEU A 75 2.73 17.99 -8.55
C LEU A 75 4.15 17.47 -8.37
N VAL A 76 4.34 16.50 -7.48
CA VAL A 76 5.66 15.98 -7.10
C VAL A 76 5.65 14.44 -7.18
N TYR A 77 6.70 13.88 -7.76
CA TYR A 77 6.95 12.43 -7.73
C TYR A 77 7.50 12.01 -6.37
N GLN A 78 6.92 10.97 -5.76
CA GLN A 78 7.39 10.41 -4.50
C GLN A 78 8.52 9.40 -4.74
N PHE A 79 9.72 9.71 -4.27
CA PHE A 79 10.90 8.88 -4.45
C PHE A 79 10.92 7.59 -3.63
N GLY A 80 11.76 6.64 -4.04
CA GLY A 80 12.18 5.46 -3.29
C GLY A 80 11.31 4.24 -3.48
N LYS A 81 10.38 4.26 -4.44
CA LYS A 81 9.55 3.11 -4.82
C LYS A 81 10.05 2.48 -6.12
N GLU A 82 10.04 1.15 -6.17
CA GLU A 82 10.54 0.36 -7.30
C GLU A 82 9.43 -0.30 -8.12
N ALA A 83 8.33 -0.70 -7.46
CA ALA A 83 7.23 -1.46 -8.07
C ALA A 83 5.86 -0.80 -7.88
N GLN A 84 5.84 0.46 -7.51
CA GLN A 84 4.65 1.28 -7.36
C GLN A 84 5.06 2.75 -7.50
N MET A 85 4.20 3.60 -8.02
CA MET A 85 4.47 5.04 -8.05
C MET A 85 3.37 5.81 -7.30
N SER A 86 3.73 6.96 -6.77
CA SER A 86 2.76 7.93 -6.24
C SER A 86 3.18 9.33 -6.63
N LEU A 87 2.20 10.11 -7.07
CA LEU A 87 2.34 11.54 -7.29
C LEU A 87 1.64 12.27 -6.14
N PHE A 88 2.23 13.33 -5.65
CA PHE A 88 1.70 14.12 -4.53
C PHE A 88 1.43 15.54 -4.96
N THR A 89 0.30 16.11 -4.53
CA THR A 89 0.03 17.54 -4.62
C THR A 89 -0.89 17.98 -3.50
N LYS A 90 -0.83 19.27 -3.12
CA LYS A 90 -1.78 19.87 -2.18
C LYS A 90 -3.09 20.33 -2.87
N THR A 91 -3.12 20.30 -4.19
CA THR A 91 -4.26 20.70 -5.02
C THR A 91 -4.69 19.54 -5.91
N PRO A 92 -5.48 18.57 -5.38
CA PRO A 92 -5.81 17.32 -6.07
C PRO A 92 -6.75 17.49 -7.29
N ASP A 93 -7.26 18.68 -7.55
CA ASP A 93 -8.17 18.96 -8.67
C ASP A 93 -7.57 18.58 -10.04
N CYS A 94 -6.23 18.51 -10.15
CA CYS A 94 -5.55 18.09 -11.37
C CYS A 94 -5.51 16.55 -11.57
N PHE A 95 -5.93 15.75 -10.58
CA PHE A 95 -5.73 14.30 -10.64
C PHE A 95 -6.45 13.61 -11.81
N ASP A 96 -7.62 14.06 -12.20
CA ASP A 96 -8.35 13.45 -13.32
C ASP A 96 -7.60 13.65 -14.64
N GLU A 97 -7.06 14.84 -14.86
CA GLU A 97 -6.27 15.14 -16.05
C GLU A 97 -4.93 14.40 -16.03
N VAL A 98 -4.19 14.44 -14.90
CA VAL A 98 -2.95 13.71 -14.73
C VAL A 98 -3.16 12.21 -14.92
N LYS A 99 -4.20 11.64 -14.32
CA LYS A 99 -4.58 10.23 -14.50
C LYS A 99 -4.80 9.89 -15.97
N SER A 100 -5.53 10.74 -16.69
CA SER A 100 -5.81 10.52 -18.12
C SER A 100 -4.51 10.50 -18.95
N GLN A 101 -3.58 11.43 -18.70
CA GLN A 101 -2.30 11.48 -19.40
C GLN A 101 -1.40 10.30 -19.03
N VAL A 102 -1.32 9.92 -17.76
CA VAL A 102 -0.57 8.74 -17.30
C VAL A 102 -1.12 7.47 -17.93
N GLN A 103 -2.45 7.28 -17.93
CA GLN A 103 -3.08 6.11 -18.53
C GLN A 103 -2.84 6.04 -20.04
N ALA A 104 -3.01 7.15 -20.75
CA ALA A 104 -2.79 7.20 -22.19
C ALA A 104 -1.36 6.79 -22.58
N PHE A 105 -0.36 7.19 -21.81
CA PHE A 105 1.01 6.76 -22.06
C PHE A 105 1.24 5.30 -21.64
N ALA A 106 0.72 4.86 -20.49
CA ALA A 106 0.82 3.49 -20.03
C ALA A 106 0.24 2.49 -21.05
N ASP A 107 -0.87 2.85 -21.69
CA ASP A 107 -1.51 2.03 -22.73
C ASP A 107 -0.64 1.80 -23.98
N THR A 108 0.40 2.62 -24.17
CA THR A 108 1.39 2.43 -25.24
C THR A 108 2.49 1.43 -24.88
N ILE A 109 2.60 1.04 -23.63
CA ILE A 109 3.64 0.14 -23.12
C ILE A 109 3.07 -1.30 -23.09
N PRO A 110 3.57 -2.23 -23.92
CA PRO A 110 3.05 -3.59 -23.95
C PRO A 110 3.16 -4.31 -22.61
N GLY A 111 2.07 -4.92 -22.16
CA GLY A 111 2.02 -5.71 -20.92
C GLY A 111 1.99 -4.90 -19.62
N LEU A 112 1.91 -3.58 -19.68
CA LEU A 112 1.80 -2.72 -18.51
C LEU A 112 0.33 -2.43 -18.19
N GLU A 113 -0.26 -3.23 -17.31
CA GLU A 113 -1.61 -2.99 -16.79
C GLU A 113 -1.55 -2.35 -15.40
N LEU A 114 -2.12 -1.16 -15.29
CA LEU A 114 -2.07 -0.35 -14.08
C LEU A 114 -3.46 -0.03 -13.53
N GLU A 115 -3.52 0.17 -12.23
CA GLU A 115 -4.64 0.76 -11.53
C GLU A 115 -4.21 2.12 -10.96
N ILE A 116 -4.86 3.20 -11.41
CA ILE A 116 -4.50 4.56 -11.04
C ILE A 116 -5.63 5.14 -10.18
N THR A 117 -5.35 5.33 -8.88
CA THR A 117 -6.35 5.70 -7.90
C THR A 117 -5.95 6.95 -7.09
N PRO A 118 -6.85 7.96 -6.97
CA PRO A 118 -6.62 9.07 -6.09
C PRO A 118 -6.86 8.71 -4.63
N SER A 119 -6.06 9.26 -3.72
CA SER A 119 -6.23 9.13 -2.28
C SER A 119 -5.75 10.41 -1.59
N HIS A 120 -6.67 11.24 -1.09
CA HIS A 120 -6.40 12.56 -0.54
C HIS A 120 -5.47 13.41 -1.43
N TYR A 121 -4.20 13.54 -1.08
CA TYR A 121 -3.19 14.31 -1.79
C TYR A 121 -2.30 13.46 -2.70
N TYR A 122 -2.60 12.16 -2.86
CA TYR A 122 -1.82 11.25 -3.66
C TYR A 122 -2.61 10.70 -4.84
N LEU A 123 -1.94 10.57 -5.98
CA LEU A 123 -2.37 9.73 -7.08
C LEU A 123 -1.46 8.49 -7.08
N ASN A 124 -2.02 7.35 -6.73
CA ASN A 124 -1.28 6.08 -6.67
C ASN A 124 -1.39 5.36 -8.02
N ILE A 125 -0.29 4.78 -8.45
CA ILE A 125 -0.14 4.06 -9.71
C ILE A 125 0.39 2.69 -9.34
N ASP A 126 -0.49 1.70 -9.31
CA ASP A 126 -0.23 0.34 -8.85
C ASP A 126 -0.33 -0.63 -10.03
N PHE A 127 0.37 -1.76 -9.99
CA PHE A 127 0.12 -2.85 -10.92
C PHE A 127 -1.25 -3.46 -10.66
N LYS A 128 -2.03 -3.64 -11.72
CA LYS A 128 -3.36 -4.22 -11.63
C LYS A 128 -3.32 -5.63 -11.02
N GLY A 129 -4.17 -5.86 -10.03
CA GLY A 129 -4.24 -7.13 -9.32
C GLY A 129 -3.20 -7.31 -8.19
N VAL A 130 -2.23 -6.40 -8.06
CA VAL A 130 -1.29 -6.39 -6.93
C VAL A 130 -1.90 -5.58 -5.80
N THR A 131 -2.25 -6.25 -4.70
CA THR A 131 -2.94 -5.62 -3.57
C THR A 131 -2.32 -6.00 -2.23
N LYS A 132 -2.58 -5.18 -1.21
CA LYS A 132 -2.19 -5.48 0.18
C LYS A 132 -2.76 -6.83 0.64
N GLY A 133 -4.02 -7.11 0.33
CA GLY A 133 -4.68 -8.37 0.71
C GLY A 133 -4.04 -9.59 0.09
N ALA A 134 -3.74 -9.56 -1.21
CA ALA A 134 -3.04 -10.66 -1.89
C ALA A 134 -1.63 -10.90 -1.28
N ALA A 135 -0.91 -9.83 -0.95
CA ALA A 135 0.39 -9.93 -0.29
C ALA A 135 0.28 -10.52 1.12
N ILE A 136 -0.75 -10.14 1.91
CA ILE A 136 -1.03 -10.74 3.22
C ILE A 136 -1.29 -12.22 3.08
N GLN A 137 -2.17 -12.63 2.17
CA GLN A 137 -2.50 -14.05 1.96
C GLN A 137 -1.25 -14.88 1.63
N ARG A 138 -0.37 -14.37 0.77
CA ARG A 138 0.92 -15.02 0.46
C ARG A 138 1.82 -15.12 1.70
N LEU A 139 1.92 -14.05 2.48
CA LEU A 139 2.72 -14.03 3.70
C LEU A 139 2.19 -15.04 4.72
N LEU A 140 0.87 -15.09 4.95
CA LEU A 140 0.25 -16.04 5.87
C LEU A 140 0.50 -17.49 5.43
N ALA A 141 0.38 -17.79 4.12
CA ALA A 141 0.67 -19.11 3.59
C ALA A 141 2.15 -19.51 3.83
N GLN A 142 3.10 -18.58 3.69
CA GLN A 142 4.52 -18.82 3.99
C GLN A 142 4.77 -19.07 5.48
N LEU A 143 4.01 -18.42 6.35
CA LEU A 143 4.12 -18.57 7.81
C LEU A 143 3.32 -19.77 8.34
N GLY A 144 2.52 -20.45 7.51
CA GLY A 144 1.63 -21.54 7.92
C GLY A 144 0.47 -21.07 8.80
N MET A 145 0.05 -19.80 8.67
CA MET A 145 -1.02 -19.18 9.46
C MET A 145 -2.33 -19.09 8.66
N GLY A 146 -3.45 -19.32 9.33
CA GLY A 146 -4.78 -19.03 8.79
C GLY A 146 -5.16 -17.55 8.96
N LYS A 147 -6.07 -17.06 8.11
CA LYS A 147 -6.55 -15.68 8.25
C LYS A 147 -7.23 -15.42 9.59
N GLU A 148 -7.87 -16.44 10.17
CA GLU A 148 -8.58 -16.37 11.46
C GLU A 148 -7.64 -16.08 12.65
N GLU A 149 -6.34 -16.31 12.46
CA GLU A 149 -5.29 -16.03 13.44
C GLU A 149 -4.69 -14.64 13.28
N THR A 150 -5.32 -13.78 12.46
CA THR A 150 -4.75 -12.49 12.11
C THR A 150 -5.76 -11.35 12.22
N ALA A 151 -5.24 -10.18 12.52
CA ALA A 151 -6.01 -8.95 12.55
C ALA A 151 -5.33 -7.87 11.69
N GLY A 152 -6.14 -7.03 11.04
CA GLY A 152 -5.69 -5.93 10.23
C GLY A 152 -6.24 -4.58 10.70
N VAL A 153 -5.48 -3.53 10.47
CA VAL A 153 -5.90 -2.14 10.69
C VAL A 153 -5.68 -1.34 9.42
N GLY A 154 -6.71 -0.61 8.99
CA GLY A 154 -6.64 0.25 7.81
C GLY A 154 -7.51 1.48 7.94
N ASP A 155 -7.28 2.52 7.12
CA ASP A 155 -8.02 3.78 7.18
C ASP A 155 -8.44 4.33 5.83
N THR A 156 -7.89 3.84 4.73
CA THR A 156 -8.18 4.30 3.37
C THR A 156 -8.70 3.17 2.47
N MET A 157 -9.31 3.51 1.33
CA MET A 157 -9.77 2.50 0.36
C MET A 157 -8.66 1.59 -0.17
N GLY A 158 -7.40 2.03 -0.12
CA GLY A 158 -6.24 1.16 -0.41
C GLY A 158 -6.07 0.00 0.57
N ASP A 159 -6.79 0.00 1.71
CA ASP A 159 -6.75 -1.04 2.73
C ASP A 159 -7.93 -2.02 2.63
N ILE A 160 -8.88 -1.79 1.70
CA ILE A 160 -10.09 -2.61 1.59
C ILE A 160 -9.78 -4.10 1.40
N SER A 161 -8.73 -4.42 0.64
CA SER A 161 -8.28 -5.79 0.40
C SER A 161 -7.73 -6.49 1.64
N ILE A 162 -7.30 -5.74 2.67
CA ILE A 162 -6.85 -6.30 3.96
C ILE A 162 -8.02 -7.00 4.65
N ARG A 163 -9.23 -6.41 4.60
CA ARG A 163 -10.43 -6.99 5.22
C ARG A 163 -10.69 -8.44 4.81
N GLU A 164 -10.47 -8.76 3.54
CA GLU A 164 -10.69 -10.10 3.00
C GLU A 164 -9.60 -11.10 3.41
N ALA A 165 -8.41 -10.58 3.73
CA ALA A 165 -7.23 -11.38 4.02
C ALA A 165 -7.02 -11.70 5.50
N VAL A 166 -7.78 -11.06 6.41
CA VAL A 166 -7.64 -11.23 7.87
C VAL A 166 -8.96 -11.68 8.52
N GLY A 167 -8.88 -12.28 9.71
CA GLY A 167 -10.06 -12.72 10.47
C GLY A 167 -10.76 -11.57 11.19
N PHE A 168 -10.01 -10.55 11.61
CA PHE A 168 -10.56 -9.36 12.27
C PHE A 168 -9.98 -8.10 11.62
N PHE A 169 -10.84 -7.15 11.25
CA PHE A 169 -10.42 -5.90 10.62
C PHE A 169 -10.99 -4.70 11.37
N ALA A 170 -10.13 -3.77 11.76
CA ALA A 170 -10.50 -2.59 12.50
C ALA A 170 -9.99 -1.30 11.88
N CYS A 171 -10.62 -0.18 12.22
CA CYS A 171 -10.17 1.12 11.73
C CYS A 171 -10.31 2.24 12.79
N PRO A 172 -9.48 3.31 12.72
CA PRO A 172 -9.63 4.48 13.56
C PRO A 172 -10.83 5.34 13.14
N ALA A 173 -11.25 6.28 14.02
CA ALA A 173 -12.40 7.15 13.77
C ALA A 173 -12.25 8.05 12.53
N ASN A 174 -11.04 8.37 12.11
CA ASN A 174 -10.76 9.17 10.90
C ASN A 174 -10.70 8.36 9.62
N ALA A 175 -10.90 7.03 9.66
CA ALA A 175 -10.99 6.21 8.45
C ALA A 175 -12.11 6.70 7.52
N VAL A 176 -11.90 6.50 6.21
CA VAL A 176 -12.91 6.86 5.21
C VAL A 176 -14.20 6.05 5.37
N PRO A 177 -15.37 6.57 4.98
CA PRO A 177 -16.66 5.89 5.19
C PRO A 177 -16.69 4.44 4.71
N GLY A 178 -16.21 4.15 3.50
CA GLY A 178 -16.20 2.79 2.94
C GLY A 178 -15.37 1.78 3.73
N ILE A 179 -14.35 2.22 4.46
CA ILE A 179 -13.59 1.34 5.38
C ILE A 179 -14.37 1.09 6.66
N LYS A 180 -15.03 2.11 7.21
CA LYS A 180 -15.87 1.95 8.42
C LYS A 180 -17.02 1.00 8.21
N GLU A 181 -17.61 0.97 7.00
CA GLU A 181 -18.73 0.08 6.65
C GLU A 181 -18.35 -1.40 6.67
N VAL A 182 -17.09 -1.72 6.40
CA VAL A 182 -16.60 -3.11 6.32
C VAL A 182 -15.81 -3.55 7.56
N ALA A 183 -15.46 -2.61 8.45
CA ALA A 183 -14.70 -2.91 9.66
C ALA A 183 -15.54 -3.67 10.70
N ASP A 184 -14.95 -4.69 11.32
CA ASP A 184 -15.55 -5.39 12.46
C ASP A 184 -15.56 -4.50 13.72
N TYR A 185 -14.61 -3.54 13.79
CA TYR A 185 -14.55 -2.56 14.87
C TYR A 185 -14.06 -1.19 14.36
N VAL A 186 -14.79 -0.14 14.72
CA VAL A 186 -14.40 1.25 14.49
C VAL A 186 -14.05 1.87 15.84
N SER A 187 -12.79 2.27 16.03
CA SER A 187 -12.38 2.97 17.25
C SER A 187 -13.08 4.33 17.36
N PRO A 188 -13.48 4.78 18.54
CA PRO A 188 -14.02 6.13 18.74
C PRO A 188 -12.93 7.23 18.65
N TYR A 189 -11.66 6.85 18.57
CA TYR A 189 -10.53 7.78 18.53
C TYR A 189 -9.88 7.83 17.14
N PRO A 190 -9.41 9.00 16.70
CA PRO A 190 -8.68 9.12 15.43
C PRO A 190 -7.20 8.75 15.56
N ASP A 191 -6.54 8.56 14.42
CA ASP A 191 -5.09 8.46 14.26
C ASP A 191 -4.45 7.44 15.21
N ILE A 192 -3.30 7.78 15.79
CA ILE A 192 -2.55 6.89 16.70
C ILE A 192 -3.37 6.47 17.93
N ARG A 193 -4.27 7.35 18.42
CA ARG A 193 -5.13 7.00 19.56
C ARG A 193 -6.10 5.89 19.20
N GLY A 194 -6.62 5.92 17.97
CA GLY A 194 -7.48 4.87 17.43
C GLY A 194 -6.73 3.55 17.29
N VAL A 195 -5.51 3.57 16.76
CA VAL A 195 -4.68 2.37 16.67
C VAL A 195 -4.36 1.78 18.05
N LEU A 196 -3.99 2.62 19.02
CA LEU A 196 -3.71 2.17 20.40
C LEU A 196 -4.96 1.60 21.10
N ASP A 197 -6.15 2.10 20.78
CA ASP A 197 -7.41 1.56 21.28
C ASP A 197 -7.68 0.18 20.65
N ILE A 198 -7.53 0.06 19.34
CA ILE A 198 -7.70 -1.19 18.59
C ILE A 198 -6.74 -2.27 19.13
N LEU A 199 -5.48 -1.95 19.35
CA LEU A 199 -4.48 -2.89 19.86
C LEU A 199 -4.80 -3.45 21.26
N LYS A 200 -5.69 -2.81 22.02
CA LYS A 200 -6.15 -3.29 23.34
C LYS A 200 -7.36 -4.21 23.27
N ARG A 201 -7.93 -4.38 22.08
CA ARG A 201 -9.14 -5.21 21.92
C ARG A 201 -8.83 -6.69 22.23
N PRO A 202 -9.76 -7.41 22.90
CA PRO A 202 -9.60 -8.84 23.15
C PRO A 202 -9.34 -9.64 21.88
N GLU A 203 -10.01 -9.29 20.78
CA GLU A 203 -9.87 -9.95 19.48
C GLU A 203 -8.45 -9.85 18.93
N ILE A 204 -7.73 -8.77 19.20
CA ILE A 204 -6.32 -8.57 18.80
C ILE A 204 -5.37 -9.30 19.77
N GLN A 205 -5.70 -9.37 21.04
CA GLN A 205 -4.85 -9.99 22.06
C GLN A 205 -4.86 -11.53 22.00
N LEU A 206 -5.84 -12.11 21.32
CA LEU A 206 -6.02 -13.56 21.18
C LEU A 206 -5.41 -14.14 19.89
N VAL A 207 -4.99 -13.29 18.94
CA VAL A 207 -4.29 -13.70 17.71
C VAL A 207 -2.78 -13.74 17.91
#